data_09b5090c44303c982b9876a35f81128c
#
_entry.id   09b5090c44303c982b9876a35f81128c
#
_cell.length_a   1.000
_cell.length_b   1.000
_cell.length_c   1.000
_cell.angle_alpha   90.00
_cell.angle_beta   90.00
_cell.angle_gamma   90.00
#
_symmetry.space_group_name_H-M   'P 1'
#
loop_
_entity.id
_entity.type
_entity.pdbx_description
1 polymer ?
#
loop_
_entity_poly.entity_id
_entity_poly.type
_entity_poly.pdbx_seq_one_letter_code
_entity_poly.pdbx_strand_id
1 'polypeptide(L)'
;MISVRDDCKDLFPEQTMDEFFSIDGETVKHVVESRRIFIFERGGRLFYMKAHYGVGWAEIIKNWLQLKKPILGAENEWQAIKAFSRPDIDIATTPLVAWGKEDGNPATQRSFIITDALQSTVDLEHWLAELERWPHKAERLKLKRAIIHQLGDIARRLHGNGMNHRDFYLCHFRLDMSKGNPLPSVDNIKLYLMDLHRVGQHKSLPERWAVKDIAGLLYSALFDSDGIVLNRGDIIRFIKAYTGETAHSAVLSHRDFWRKVLQRIMRTYKKDHGESPVLPRCLIRWYEKNL
;
A
#
# COMPACT_ATOMS: atom_id res chain seq x y z
N MET A 1 -13.55 -2.71 23.21
CA MET A 1 -12.57 -3.84 23.02
C MET A 1 -11.19 -3.25 22.79
N ILE A 2 -10.16 -3.70 23.54
CA ILE A 2 -8.74 -3.27 23.41
C ILE A 2 -7.87 -4.51 23.36
N SER A 3 -6.78 -4.46 22.62
CA SER A 3 -5.77 -5.55 22.53
C SER A 3 -4.38 -4.94 22.37
N VAL A 4 -3.43 -5.48 23.11
CA VAL A 4 -2.00 -5.11 23.06
C VAL A 4 -1.20 -6.38 22.77
N ARG A 5 -0.17 -6.27 21.92
CA ARG A 5 0.76 -7.34 21.60
C ARG A 5 1.54 -7.75 22.84
N ASP A 6 1.77 -9.06 23.04
CA ASP A 6 2.28 -9.60 24.30
C ASP A 6 3.64 -9.01 24.71
N ASP A 7 4.55 -8.81 23.77
CA ASP A 7 5.88 -8.21 24.01
C ASP A 7 5.86 -6.71 24.31
N CYS A 8 4.67 -6.09 24.24
CA CYS A 8 4.48 -4.67 24.47
C CYS A 8 3.58 -4.37 25.69
N LYS A 9 3.06 -5.38 26.39
CA LYS A 9 2.15 -5.18 27.52
C LYS A 9 2.74 -4.31 28.65
N ASP A 10 4.02 -4.49 28.96
CA ASP A 10 4.72 -3.68 29.96
C ASP A 10 4.93 -2.23 29.50
N LEU A 11 4.98 -2.00 28.20
CA LEU A 11 5.10 -0.66 27.60
C LEU A 11 3.74 0.04 27.51
N PHE A 12 2.64 -0.69 27.47
CA PHE A 12 1.28 -0.18 27.32
C PHE A 12 0.40 -0.71 28.45
N PRO A 13 0.51 -0.13 29.68
CA PRO A 13 -0.30 -0.50 30.83
C PRO A 13 -1.75 -0.01 30.75
N GLU A 14 -2.07 0.84 29.75
CA GLU A 14 -3.39 1.40 29.51
C GLU A 14 -4.43 0.30 29.33
N GLN A 15 -5.56 0.41 30.03
CA GLN A 15 -6.66 -0.57 30.00
C GLN A 15 -7.94 0.02 29.40
N THR A 16 -8.07 1.34 29.38
CA THR A 16 -9.28 2.04 28.91
C THR A 16 -9.00 2.84 27.63
N MET A 17 -10.06 3.12 26.89
CA MET A 17 -9.97 3.97 25.69
C MET A 17 -9.47 5.38 26.04
N ASP A 18 -9.93 5.94 27.16
CA ASP A 18 -9.53 7.29 27.57
C ASP A 18 -8.03 7.38 27.90
N GLU A 19 -7.47 6.35 28.54
CA GLU A 19 -6.03 6.27 28.80
C GLU A 19 -5.23 6.21 27.48
N PHE A 20 -5.64 5.39 26.50
CA PHE A 20 -4.99 5.38 25.19
C PHE A 20 -5.11 6.73 24.46
N PHE A 21 -6.27 7.38 24.54
CA PHE A 21 -6.48 8.69 23.91
C PHE A 21 -5.76 9.84 24.64
N SER A 22 -5.30 9.63 25.88
CA SER A 22 -4.46 10.56 26.62
C SER A 22 -2.97 10.50 26.23
N ILE A 23 -2.53 9.46 25.49
CA ILE A 23 -1.17 9.38 24.98
C ILE A 23 -0.90 10.57 24.07
N ASP A 24 0.20 11.29 24.35
CA ASP A 24 0.60 12.43 23.56
C ASP A 24 1.88 12.13 22.76
N GLY A 25 2.11 12.94 21.73
CA GLY A 25 3.25 12.79 20.84
C GLY A 25 3.31 13.87 19.78
N GLU A 26 4.38 13.85 19.00
CA GLU A 26 4.58 14.78 17.91
C GLU A 26 3.62 14.48 16.76
N THR A 27 2.77 15.45 16.43
CA THR A 27 1.78 15.29 15.35
C THR A 27 2.47 15.30 13.98
N VAL A 28 2.40 14.16 13.29
CA VAL A 28 3.00 13.99 11.96
C VAL A 28 2.09 14.58 10.88
N LYS A 29 0.77 14.46 11.06
CA LYS A 29 -0.21 14.96 10.08
C LYS A 29 -1.54 15.28 10.76
N HIS A 30 -1.99 16.53 10.67
CA HIS A 30 -3.38 16.90 10.90
C HIS A 30 -4.19 16.57 9.65
N VAL A 31 -4.90 15.47 9.65
CA VAL A 31 -5.59 15.00 8.44
C VAL A 31 -7.02 15.54 8.35
N VAL A 32 -7.74 15.56 9.48
CA VAL A 32 -9.13 16.07 9.62
C VAL A 32 -9.42 16.14 11.13
N GLU A 33 -10.40 16.93 11.56
CA GLU A 33 -10.86 16.98 12.97
C GLU A 33 -11.21 15.61 13.57
N SER A 34 -11.63 14.65 12.73
CA SER A 34 -11.99 13.30 13.15
C SER A 34 -10.82 12.32 13.31
N ARG A 35 -9.58 12.72 12.95
CA ARG A 35 -8.41 11.81 13.01
C ARG A 35 -7.12 12.54 13.33
N ARG A 36 -6.38 12.05 14.34
CA ARG A 36 -5.02 12.49 14.69
C ARG A 36 -4.02 11.38 14.39
N ILE A 37 -2.89 11.73 13.76
CA ILE A 37 -1.77 10.82 13.53
C ILE A 37 -0.53 11.46 14.16
N PHE A 38 0.10 10.73 15.06
CA PHE A 38 1.27 11.21 15.77
C PHE A 38 2.29 10.10 16.03
N ILE A 39 3.54 10.49 16.24
CA ILE A 39 4.64 9.64 16.64
C ILE A 39 4.98 9.92 18.10
N PHE A 40 5.33 8.88 18.85
CA PHE A 40 5.78 8.99 20.22
C PHE A 40 6.82 7.93 20.56
N GLU A 41 7.61 8.19 21.57
CA GLU A 41 8.61 7.27 22.08
C GLU A 41 8.14 6.67 23.42
N ARG A 42 8.37 5.37 23.60
CA ARG A 42 8.12 4.70 24.87
C ARG A 42 9.08 3.50 25.01
N GLY A 43 9.81 3.44 26.14
CA GLY A 43 10.79 2.39 26.38
C GLY A 43 11.91 2.32 25.31
N GLY A 44 12.35 3.46 24.78
CA GLY A 44 13.38 3.52 23.76
C GLY A 44 12.93 3.07 22.36
N ARG A 45 11.62 2.86 22.16
CA ARG A 45 11.01 2.47 20.88
C ARG A 45 10.09 3.56 20.36
N LEU A 46 10.08 3.76 19.06
CA LEU A 46 9.20 4.71 18.38
C LEU A 46 7.94 4.00 17.88
N PHE A 47 6.80 4.65 18.11
CA PHE A 47 5.49 4.15 17.71
C PHE A 47 4.71 5.23 16.94
N TYR A 48 3.88 4.78 16.00
CA TYR A 48 2.85 5.62 15.39
C TYR A 48 1.49 5.28 15.98
N MET A 49 0.73 6.29 16.34
CA MET A 49 -0.67 6.13 16.71
C MET A 49 -1.57 6.88 15.72
N LYS A 50 -2.62 6.21 15.27
CA LYS A 50 -3.73 6.80 14.54
C LYS A 50 -4.97 6.71 15.43
N ALA A 51 -5.40 7.86 15.96
CA ALA A 51 -6.60 7.99 16.79
C ALA A 51 -7.75 8.54 15.93
N HIS A 52 -8.91 7.87 16.00
CA HIS A 52 -10.14 8.23 15.30
C HIS A 52 -11.20 8.61 16.30
N TYR A 53 -11.84 9.77 16.12
CA TYR A 53 -12.82 10.36 17.03
C TYR A 53 -14.28 10.22 16.53
N GLY A 54 -14.51 9.36 15.51
CA GLY A 54 -15.78 9.21 14.82
C GLY A 54 -15.85 10.04 13.54
N VAL A 55 -16.65 9.58 12.58
CA VAL A 55 -16.74 10.20 11.23
C VAL A 55 -18.02 11.03 11.06
N GLY A 56 -18.97 10.99 12.01
CA GLY A 56 -20.24 11.69 11.92
C GLY A 56 -21.24 11.03 10.96
N TRP A 57 -22.54 11.28 11.20
CA TRP A 57 -23.62 10.74 10.36
C TRP A 57 -23.59 11.26 8.93
N ALA A 58 -23.20 12.52 8.72
CA ALA A 58 -23.14 13.11 7.38
C ALA A 58 -22.22 12.32 6.44
N GLU A 59 -21.04 11.94 6.91
CA GLU A 59 -20.08 11.15 6.09
C GLU A 59 -20.58 9.71 5.88
N ILE A 60 -21.21 9.10 6.88
CA ILE A 60 -21.80 7.76 6.77
C ILE A 60 -22.89 7.76 5.70
N ILE A 61 -23.84 8.68 5.76
CA ILE A 61 -24.96 8.81 4.82
C ILE A 61 -24.44 9.08 3.42
N LYS A 62 -23.50 10.00 3.27
CA LYS A 62 -22.85 10.29 1.99
C LYS A 62 -22.22 9.04 1.35
N ASN A 63 -21.54 8.20 2.14
CA ASN A 63 -20.99 6.94 1.63
C ASN A 63 -22.08 5.97 1.21
N TRP A 64 -23.18 5.84 1.97
CA TRP A 64 -24.31 4.99 1.62
C TRP A 64 -25.00 5.44 0.32
N LEU A 65 -25.22 6.74 0.15
CA LEU A 65 -25.77 7.29 -1.10
C LEU A 65 -24.87 7.00 -2.31
N GLN A 66 -23.56 6.84 -2.09
CA GLN A 66 -22.59 6.45 -3.13
C GLN A 66 -22.43 4.93 -3.25
N LEU A 67 -23.26 4.12 -2.59
CA LEU A 67 -23.15 2.66 -2.51
C LEU A 67 -21.76 2.18 -2.04
N LYS A 68 -21.14 2.95 -1.15
CA LYS A 68 -19.84 2.64 -0.55
C LYS A 68 -20.01 2.26 0.91
N LYS A 69 -19.26 1.24 1.36
CA LYS A 69 -19.15 0.94 2.79
C LYS A 69 -18.33 2.05 3.47
N PRO A 70 -18.86 2.77 4.47
CA PRO A 70 -18.10 3.79 5.18
C PRO A 70 -16.95 3.15 5.97
N ILE A 71 -15.82 3.85 6.04
CA ILE A 71 -14.70 3.49 6.91
C ILE A 71 -14.90 4.30 8.19
N LEU A 72 -15.28 3.61 9.29
CA LEU A 72 -15.68 4.25 10.54
C LEU A 72 -14.49 4.60 11.44
N GLY A 73 -13.32 3.98 11.21
CA GLY A 73 -12.16 4.19 12.07
C GLY A 73 -10.99 3.27 11.72
N ALA A 74 -10.16 2.94 12.70
CA ALA A 74 -8.94 2.17 12.54
C ALA A 74 -9.16 0.67 12.27
N GLU A 75 -10.39 0.15 12.44
CA GLU A 75 -10.67 -1.29 12.37
C GLU A 75 -10.21 -1.93 11.06
N ASN A 76 -10.49 -1.28 9.95
CA ASN A 76 -10.12 -1.79 8.64
C ASN A 76 -8.60 -1.98 8.50
N GLU A 77 -7.82 -1.08 9.10
CA GLU A 77 -6.36 -1.11 9.04
C GLU A 77 -5.77 -2.25 9.87
N TRP A 78 -6.17 -2.41 11.15
CA TRP A 78 -5.63 -3.52 11.94
C TRP A 78 -6.08 -4.89 11.46
N GLN A 79 -7.28 -5.01 10.89
CA GLN A 79 -7.74 -6.25 10.26
C GLN A 79 -6.87 -6.59 9.04
N ALA A 80 -6.49 -5.59 8.23
CA ALA A 80 -5.59 -5.78 7.11
C ALA A 80 -4.18 -6.19 7.57
N ILE A 81 -3.63 -5.54 8.62
CA ILE A 81 -2.31 -5.94 9.19
C ILE A 81 -2.34 -7.39 9.68
N LYS A 82 -3.39 -7.78 10.40
CA LYS A 82 -3.56 -9.18 10.86
C LYS A 82 -3.66 -10.16 9.69
N ALA A 83 -4.39 -9.80 8.64
CA ALA A 83 -4.50 -10.62 7.45
C ALA A 83 -3.14 -10.76 6.75
N PHE A 84 -2.38 -9.67 6.61
CA PHE A 84 -1.05 -9.67 5.98
C PHE A 84 -0.04 -10.55 6.71
N SER A 85 -0.18 -10.71 8.03
CA SER A 85 0.69 -11.56 8.85
C SER A 85 0.38 -13.06 8.72
N ARG A 86 -0.69 -13.44 8.01
CA ARG A 86 -1.03 -14.84 7.78
C ARG A 86 0.00 -15.49 6.85
N PRO A 87 0.42 -16.77 7.08
CA PRO A 87 1.42 -17.46 6.26
C PRO A 87 1.06 -17.59 4.78
N ASP A 88 -0.23 -17.64 4.45
CA ASP A 88 -0.73 -17.73 3.08
C ASP A 88 -0.72 -16.39 2.34
N ILE A 89 -0.64 -15.27 3.06
CA ILE A 89 -0.55 -13.91 2.51
C ILE A 89 0.89 -13.37 2.61
N ASP A 90 1.46 -13.38 3.82
CA ASP A 90 2.85 -13.00 4.11
C ASP A 90 3.32 -11.72 3.40
N ILE A 91 2.58 -10.63 3.57
CA ILE A 91 2.94 -9.31 3.06
C ILE A 91 3.46 -8.47 4.22
N ALA A 92 4.70 -8.00 4.12
CA ALA A 92 5.30 -7.16 5.14
C ALA A 92 4.61 -5.78 5.19
N THR A 93 4.32 -5.33 6.40
CA THR A 93 3.78 -4.01 6.72
C THR A 93 4.26 -3.57 8.10
N THR A 94 3.82 -2.41 8.60
CA THR A 94 4.12 -1.99 9.97
C THR A 94 3.58 -2.99 10.98
N PRO A 95 4.39 -3.46 11.94
CA PRO A 95 3.93 -4.39 12.95
C PRO A 95 2.87 -3.76 13.85
N LEU A 96 1.75 -4.47 14.04
CA LEU A 96 0.67 -4.06 14.93
C LEU A 96 1.13 -4.21 16.39
N VAL A 97 0.97 -3.16 17.19
CA VAL A 97 1.33 -3.11 18.61
C VAL A 97 0.08 -3.15 19.48
N ALA A 98 -0.82 -2.20 19.26
CA ALA A 98 -2.08 -2.15 19.99
C ALA A 98 -3.21 -1.62 19.11
N TRP A 99 -4.43 -1.96 19.44
CA TRP A 99 -5.61 -1.46 18.78
C TRP A 99 -6.79 -1.48 19.74
N GLY A 100 -7.71 -0.57 19.52
CA GLY A 100 -8.92 -0.50 20.32
C GLY A 100 -10.07 0.13 19.56
N LYS A 101 -11.29 -0.23 20.00
CA LYS A 101 -12.54 0.26 19.45
C LYS A 101 -13.59 0.31 20.54
N GLU A 102 -14.34 1.41 20.61
CA GLU A 102 -15.55 1.50 21.40
C GLU A 102 -16.71 0.79 20.72
N ASP A 103 -17.62 0.28 21.51
CA ASP A 103 -18.91 -0.20 21.03
C ASP A 103 -19.93 0.96 21.05
N GLY A 104 -20.97 0.88 20.23
CA GLY A 104 -22.07 1.85 20.23
C GLY A 104 -22.29 2.57 18.92
N ASN A 105 -22.54 3.90 18.99
CA ASN A 105 -22.95 4.69 17.84
C ASN A 105 -21.83 4.81 16.78
N PRO A 106 -22.02 4.31 15.55
CA PRO A 106 -20.99 4.31 14.52
C PRO A 106 -20.51 5.71 14.10
N ALA A 107 -21.31 6.74 14.31
CA ALA A 107 -20.95 8.11 13.96
C ALA A 107 -19.98 8.77 14.94
N THR A 108 -20.00 8.35 16.21
CA THR A 108 -19.16 8.89 17.28
C THR A 108 -18.17 7.87 17.84
N GLN A 109 -18.12 6.66 17.26
CA GLN A 109 -17.29 5.56 17.71
C GLN A 109 -15.82 5.92 17.62
N ARG A 110 -15.15 5.94 18.78
CA ARG A 110 -13.69 6.11 18.83
C ARG A 110 -12.99 4.78 18.55
N SER A 111 -11.86 4.87 17.90
CA SER A 111 -10.97 3.72 17.69
C SER A 111 -9.53 4.18 17.50
N PHE A 112 -8.59 3.32 17.82
CA PHE A 112 -7.17 3.62 17.58
C PHE A 112 -6.41 2.40 17.07
N ILE A 113 -5.26 2.68 16.48
CA ILE A 113 -4.25 1.69 16.14
C ILE A 113 -2.88 2.25 16.50
N ILE A 114 -2.04 1.42 17.12
CA ILE A 114 -0.63 1.70 17.38
C ILE A 114 0.20 0.68 16.63
N THR A 115 1.21 1.15 15.91
CA THR A 115 2.16 0.32 15.17
C THR A 115 3.59 0.70 15.53
N ASP A 116 4.53 -0.25 15.41
CA ASP A 116 5.94 0.08 15.47
C ASP A 116 6.31 1.05 14.33
N ALA A 117 7.16 2.02 14.62
CA ALA A 117 7.77 2.84 13.57
C ALA A 117 8.80 2.01 12.80
N LEU A 118 8.68 1.97 11.48
CA LEU A 118 9.70 1.33 10.64
C LEU A 118 10.96 2.18 10.63
N GLN A 119 12.00 1.66 11.24
CA GLN A 119 13.33 2.27 11.21
C GLN A 119 14.10 1.78 9.98
N SER A 120 15.12 2.53 9.57
CA SER A 120 16.00 2.17 8.44
C SER A 120 15.25 1.79 7.17
N THR A 121 14.17 2.50 6.86
CA THR A 121 13.43 2.32 5.60
C THR A 121 13.41 3.62 4.80
N VAL A 122 13.38 3.48 3.47
CA VAL A 122 13.25 4.62 2.55
C VAL A 122 11.96 4.50 1.75
N ASP A 123 11.45 5.64 1.29
CA ASP A 123 10.35 5.68 0.33
C ASP A 123 10.78 5.04 -0.99
N LEU A 124 10.01 4.06 -1.47
CA LEU A 124 10.40 3.29 -2.65
C LEU A 124 10.37 4.14 -3.93
N GLU A 125 9.42 5.05 -4.03
CA GLU A 125 9.28 5.91 -5.21
C GLU A 125 10.49 6.81 -5.36
N HIS A 126 10.85 7.52 -4.31
CA HIS A 126 12.01 8.38 -4.26
C HIS A 126 13.31 7.59 -4.50
N TRP A 127 13.46 6.45 -3.82
CA TRP A 127 14.64 5.61 -3.96
C TRP A 127 14.82 5.04 -5.38
N LEU A 128 13.73 4.67 -6.06
CA LEU A 128 13.80 4.20 -7.46
C LEU A 128 14.24 5.32 -8.41
N ALA A 129 13.80 6.55 -8.18
CA ALA A 129 14.24 7.70 -8.96
C ALA A 129 15.75 7.99 -8.78
N GLU A 130 16.27 7.82 -7.57
CA GLU A 130 17.70 7.92 -7.28
C GLU A 130 18.48 6.75 -7.88
N LEU A 131 17.94 5.53 -7.81
CA LEU A 131 18.55 4.35 -8.39
C LEU A 131 18.79 4.49 -9.90
N GLU A 132 17.90 5.17 -10.64
CA GLU A 132 18.09 5.41 -12.09
C GLU A 132 19.33 6.26 -12.40
N ARG A 133 19.81 7.05 -11.45
CA ARG A 133 21.05 7.86 -11.54
C ARG A 133 22.30 7.10 -11.09
N TRP A 134 22.14 5.88 -10.55
CA TRP A 134 23.26 5.09 -10.01
C TRP A 134 24.25 4.72 -11.12
N PRO A 135 25.56 4.96 -10.94
CA PRO A 135 26.54 4.83 -12.02
C PRO A 135 26.75 3.38 -12.48
N HIS A 136 26.63 2.41 -11.59
CA HIS A 136 26.86 1.00 -11.89
C HIS A 136 25.62 0.34 -12.51
N LYS A 137 25.51 0.43 -13.84
CA LYS A 137 24.35 -0.04 -14.62
C LYS A 137 23.95 -1.50 -14.32
N ALA A 138 24.91 -2.40 -14.16
CA ALA A 138 24.63 -3.81 -13.93
C ALA A 138 23.93 -4.04 -12.57
N GLU A 139 24.41 -3.38 -11.53
CA GLU A 139 23.86 -3.42 -10.19
C GLU A 139 22.47 -2.79 -10.14
N ARG A 140 22.33 -1.57 -10.68
CA ARG A 140 21.07 -0.87 -10.84
C ARG A 140 19.99 -1.76 -11.48
N LEU A 141 20.34 -2.42 -12.61
CA LEU A 141 19.40 -3.30 -13.30
C LEU A 141 19.04 -4.54 -12.51
N LYS A 142 19.98 -5.11 -11.73
CA LYS A 142 19.68 -6.25 -10.84
C LYS A 142 18.67 -5.85 -9.74
N LEU A 143 18.94 -4.76 -9.04
CA LEU A 143 18.08 -4.25 -7.98
C LEU A 143 16.68 -3.89 -8.50
N LYS A 144 16.60 -3.11 -9.58
CA LYS A 144 15.33 -2.77 -10.23
C LYS A 144 14.50 -4.00 -10.59
N ARG A 145 15.15 -5.01 -11.17
CA ARG A 145 14.49 -6.28 -11.54
C ARG A 145 13.94 -7.03 -10.33
N ALA A 146 14.70 -7.08 -9.24
CA ALA A 146 14.25 -7.73 -8.00
C ALA A 146 13.09 -7.00 -7.36
N ILE A 147 13.12 -5.66 -7.33
CA ILE A 147 12.00 -4.84 -6.81
C ILE A 147 10.73 -5.05 -7.65
N ILE A 148 10.84 -5.00 -8.98
CA ILE A 148 9.70 -5.23 -9.88
C ILE A 148 9.11 -6.63 -9.66
N HIS A 149 9.94 -7.64 -9.46
CA HIS A 149 9.48 -8.99 -9.13
C HIS A 149 8.73 -9.00 -7.80
N GLN A 150 9.26 -8.39 -6.76
CA GLN A 150 8.59 -8.32 -5.45
C GLN A 150 7.26 -7.54 -5.50
N LEU A 151 7.20 -6.43 -6.21
CA LEU A 151 5.94 -5.69 -6.40
C LEU A 151 4.87 -6.55 -7.07
N GLY A 152 5.25 -7.32 -8.11
CA GLY A 152 4.34 -8.25 -8.77
C GLY A 152 3.90 -9.40 -7.86
N ASP A 153 4.81 -9.97 -7.08
CA ASP A 153 4.52 -11.04 -6.14
C ASP A 153 3.61 -10.57 -4.98
N ILE A 154 3.87 -9.38 -4.42
CA ILE A 154 3.00 -8.78 -3.41
C ILE A 154 1.59 -8.58 -3.97
N ALA A 155 1.45 -8.03 -5.18
CA ALA A 155 0.17 -7.85 -5.83
C ALA A 155 -0.55 -9.20 -6.08
N ARG A 156 0.18 -10.23 -6.51
CA ARG A 156 -0.34 -11.58 -6.72
C ARG A 156 -0.88 -12.19 -5.42
N ARG A 157 -0.11 -12.12 -4.35
CA ARG A 157 -0.52 -12.64 -3.02
C ARG A 157 -1.70 -11.88 -2.46
N LEU A 158 -1.71 -10.54 -2.58
CA LEU A 158 -2.81 -9.69 -2.15
C LEU A 158 -4.11 -10.07 -2.89
N HIS A 159 -4.08 -10.05 -4.22
CA HIS A 159 -5.26 -10.30 -5.06
C HIS A 159 -5.70 -11.77 -5.01
N GLY A 160 -4.76 -12.72 -4.98
CA GLY A 160 -5.02 -14.14 -4.88
C GLY A 160 -5.75 -14.55 -3.59
N ASN A 161 -5.56 -13.75 -2.52
CA ASN A 161 -6.25 -13.92 -1.25
C ASN A 161 -7.53 -13.06 -1.11
N GLY A 162 -8.07 -12.61 -2.23
CA GLY A 162 -9.33 -11.84 -2.24
C GLY A 162 -9.20 -10.43 -1.69
N MET A 163 -8.00 -9.88 -1.57
CA MET A 163 -7.77 -8.56 -0.99
C MET A 163 -7.37 -7.54 -2.05
N ASN A 164 -7.68 -6.27 -1.82
CA ASN A 164 -7.22 -5.16 -2.64
C ASN A 164 -6.85 -3.96 -1.76
N HIS A 165 -5.86 -3.18 -2.19
CA HIS A 165 -5.37 -2.03 -1.43
C HIS A 165 -6.20 -0.76 -1.64
N ARG A 166 -6.71 -0.56 -2.84
CA ARG A 166 -7.41 0.64 -3.36
C ARG A 166 -6.52 1.85 -3.65
N ASP A 167 -5.43 2.00 -2.94
CA ASP A 167 -4.43 3.06 -3.10
C ASP A 167 -3.04 2.45 -3.28
N PHE A 168 -2.95 1.52 -4.23
CA PHE A 168 -1.75 0.72 -4.51
C PHE A 168 -0.79 1.52 -5.40
N TYR A 169 -0.07 2.48 -4.79
CA TYR A 169 0.88 3.40 -5.43
C TYR A 169 2.29 3.16 -4.91
N LEU A 170 3.32 3.56 -5.66
CA LEU A 170 4.72 3.40 -5.24
C LEU A 170 5.04 4.11 -3.92
N CYS A 171 4.47 5.29 -3.67
CA CYS A 171 4.65 6.04 -2.43
C CYS A 171 4.13 5.30 -1.17
N HIS A 172 3.32 4.26 -1.34
CA HIS A 172 2.88 3.41 -0.23
C HIS A 172 3.77 2.18 -0.01
N PHE A 173 4.91 2.10 -0.68
CA PHE A 173 5.91 1.08 -0.40
C PHE A 173 7.14 1.69 0.26
N ARG A 174 7.67 0.99 1.25
CA ARG A 174 8.94 1.32 1.87
C ARG A 174 9.94 0.19 1.67
N LEU A 175 11.15 0.55 1.27
CA LEU A 175 12.25 -0.39 1.09
C LEU A 175 13.05 -0.48 2.40
N ASP A 176 13.29 -1.69 2.85
CA ASP A 176 14.15 -1.98 4.02
C ASP A 176 15.63 -1.74 3.66
N MET A 177 16.28 -0.84 4.38
CA MET A 177 17.70 -0.51 4.25
C MET A 177 18.55 -1.02 5.43
N SER A 178 17.96 -1.81 6.32
CA SER A 178 18.66 -2.29 7.54
C SER A 178 19.88 -3.18 7.23
N LYS A 179 19.89 -3.82 6.06
CA LYS A 179 20.94 -4.74 5.61
C LYS A 179 21.78 -4.21 4.45
N GLY A 180 21.76 -2.93 4.19
CA GLY A 180 22.56 -2.35 3.11
C GLY A 180 22.37 -0.84 2.96
N ASN A 181 23.47 -0.11 2.91
CA ASN A 181 23.50 1.32 2.66
C ASN A 181 24.78 1.60 1.82
N PRO A 182 24.70 2.27 0.66
CA PRO A 182 23.51 2.92 0.11
C PRO A 182 22.56 2.00 -0.67
N LEU A 183 22.97 0.76 -0.97
CA LEU A 183 22.14 -0.17 -1.75
C LEU A 183 21.89 -1.48 -0.98
N PRO A 184 20.65 -2.00 -0.96
CA PRO A 184 20.39 -3.31 -0.40
C PRO A 184 20.97 -4.42 -1.29
N SER A 185 21.31 -5.56 -0.68
CA SER A 185 21.60 -6.76 -1.47
C SER A 185 20.35 -7.24 -2.20
N VAL A 186 20.51 -7.71 -3.43
CA VAL A 186 19.41 -8.26 -4.24
C VAL A 186 18.67 -9.40 -3.52
N ASP A 187 19.40 -10.21 -2.75
CA ASP A 187 18.84 -11.35 -2.01
C ASP A 187 18.11 -10.94 -0.71
N ASN A 188 18.26 -9.69 -0.29
CA ASN A 188 17.69 -9.16 0.96
C ASN A 188 16.67 -8.02 0.72
N ILE A 189 16.17 -7.87 -0.50
CA ILE A 189 15.14 -6.86 -0.78
C ILE A 189 13.88 -7.22 -0.02
N LYS A 190 13.42 -6.29 0.83
CA LYS A 190 12.17 -6.40 1.54
C LYS A 190 11.38 -5.10 1.39
N LEU A 191 10.15 -5.23 0.93
CA LEU A 191 9.21 -4.13 0.76
C LEU A 191 8.11 -4.22 1.81
N TYR A 192 7.84 -3.11 2.48
CA TYR A 192 6.70 -2.96 3.36
C TYR A 192 5.58 -2.21 2.63
N LEU A 193 4.37 -2.77 2.62
CA LEU A 193 3.19 -2.11 2.08
C LEU A 193 2.48 -1.34 3.20
N MET A 194 2.29 -0.03 2.98
CA MET A 194 1.81 0.92 3.97
C MET A 194 0.38 1.38 3.67
N ASP A 195 -0.21 2.12 4.60
CA ASP A 195 -1.51 2.81 4.46
C ASP A 195 -2.69 1.88 4.15
N LEU A 196 -2.89 0.90 5.02
CA LEU A 196 -3.87 -0.18 4.84
C LEU A 196 -5.32 0.20 5.20
N HIS A 197 -5.58 1.45 5.54
CA HIS A 197 -6.89 1.90 6.03
C HIS A 197 -8.06 1.67 5.04
N ARG A 198 -7.77 1.50 3.74
CA ARG A 198 -8.76 1.25 2.68
C ARG A 198 -8.75 -0.17 2.10
N VAL A 199 -7.93 -1.05 2.65
CA VAL A 199 -7.84 -2.44 2.17
C VAL A 199 -9.22 -3.10 2.19
N GLY A 200 -9.59 -3.68 1.07
CA GLY A 200 -10.82 -4.47 0.95
C GLY A 200 -10.54 -5.96 1.08
N GLN A 201 -11.47 -6.68 1.69
CA GLN A 201 -11.42 -8.15 1.80
C GLN A 201 -12.70 -8.73 1.21
N HIS A 202 -12.57 -9.71 0.32
CA HIS A 202 -13.64 -10.33 -0.45
C HIS A 202 -13.48 -11.84 -0.43
N LYS A 203 -14.58 -12.59 -0.57
CA LYS A 203 -14.52 -14.05 -0.79
C LYS A 203 -13.78 -14.38 -2.09
N SER A 204 -14.02 -13.59 -3.12
CA SER A 204 -13.32 -13.59 -4.40
C SER A 204 -13.15 -12.13 -4.83
N LEU A 205 -11.96 -11.75 -5.21
CA LEU A 205 -11.68 -10.35 -5.58
C LEU A 205 -12.38 -10.02 -6.90
N PRO A 206 -13.30 -9.04 -6.94
CA PRO A 206 -13.84 -8.56 -8.21
C PRO A 206 -12.72 -7.95 -9.07
N GLU A 207 -12.62 -8.34 -10.33
CA GLU A 207 -11.58 -7.92 -11.28
C GLU A 207 -11.36 -6.40 -11.31
N ARG A 208 -12.43 -5.62 -11.18
CA ARG A 208 -12.35 -4.14 -11.16
C ARG A 208 -11.41 -3.58 -10.08
N TRP A 209 -11.25 -4.30 -8.95
CA TRP A 209 -10.36 -3.89 -7.87
C TRP A 209 -8.91 -4.25 -8.17
N ALA A 210 -8.65 -5.44 -8.71
CA ALA A 210 -7.33 -5.81 -9.20
C ALA A 210 -6.87 -4.85 -10.30
N VAL A 211 -7.75 -4.54 -11.27
CA VAL A 211 -7.49 -3.53 -12.31
C VAL A 211 -7.18 -2.16 -11.70
N LYS A 212 -7.91 -1.76 -10.64
CA LYS A 212 -7.66 -0.46 -9.97
C LYS A 212 -6.28 -0.43 -9.33
N ASP A 213 -5.92 -1.46 -8.60
CA ASP A 213 -4.65 -1.50 -7.86
C ASP A 213 -3.46 -1.54 -8.83
N ILE A 214 -3.49 -2.43 -9.83
CA ILE A 214 -2.40 -2.51 -10.82
C ILE A 214 -2.29 -1.22 -11.65
N ALA A 215 -3.43 -0.62 -12.01
CA ALA A 215 -3.43 0.66 -12.72
C ALA A 215 -2.86 1.80 -11.85
N GLY A 216 -3.14 1.81 -10.55
CA GLY A 216 -2.56 2.78 -9.61
C GLY A 216 -1.05 2.66 -9.49
N LEU A 217 -0.55 1.43 -9.33
CA LEU A 217 0.89 1.17 -9.26
C LEU A 217 1.62 1.59 -10.53
N LEU A 218 1.07 1.24 -11.69
CA LEU A 218 1.69 1.61 -12.96
C LEU A 218 1.56 3.11 -13.24
N TYR A 219 0.45 3.74 -12.85
CA TYR A 219 0.24 5.19 -12.95
C TYR A 219 1.29 5.95 -12.15
N SER A 220 1.49 5.59 -10.87
CA SER A 220 2.49 6.24 -10.02
C SER A 220 3.91 6.08 -10.59
N ALA A 221 4.25 4.91 -11.13
CA ALA A 221 5.54 4.67 -11.76
C ALA A 221 5.77 5.43 -13.07
N LEU A 222 4.71 5.82 -13.77
CA LEU A 222 4.79 6.49 -15.08
C LEU A 222 4.68 8.01 -14.98
N PHE A 223 3.89 8.52 -14.03
CA PHE A 223 3.44 9.92 -14.06
C PHE A 223 3.66 10.67 -12.74
N ASP A 224 3.66 9.99 -11.58
CA ASP A 224 3.86 10.63 -10.28
C ASP A 224 5.34 10.65 -9.87
N SER A 225 6.14 9.74 -10.43
CA SER A 225 7.53 9.53 -10.03
C SER A 225 8.50 10.09 -11.07
N ASP A 226 9.09 11.22 -10.80
CA ASP A 226 10.09 11.82 -11.67
C ASP A 226 11.35 10.95 -11.75
N GLY A 227 11.75 10.60 -12.98
CA GLY A 227 13.01 9.91 -13.27
C GLY A 227 12.94 8.40 -13.33
N ILE A 228 11.81 7.75 -13.04
CA ILE A 228 11.67 6.31 -13.23
C ILE A 228 11.44 5.99 -14.71
N VAL A 229 12.34 5.19 -15.29
CA VAL A 229 12.28 4.79 -16.70
C VAL A 229 11.86 3.32 -16.82
N LEU A 230 10.62 3.07 -17.25
CA LEU A 230 10.15 1.71 -17.51
C LEU A 230 10.42 1.29 -18.95
N ASN A 231 10.94 0.07 -19.11
CA ASN A 231 11.11 -0.57 -20.39
C ASN A 231 10.20 -1.81 -20.54
N ARG A 232 10.12 -2.36 -21.77
CA ARG A 232 9.31 -3.55 -22.04
C ARG A 232 9.65 -4.74 -21.14
N GLY A 233 10.94 -4.94 -20.85
CA GLY A 233 11.40 -6.04 -19.98
C GLY A 233 10.89 -5.90 -18.55
N ASP A 234 10.79 -4.67 -18.06
CA ASP A 234 10.27 -4.37 -16.71
C ASP A 234 8.78 -4.72 -16.60
N ILE A 235 8.00 -4.32 -17.59
CA ILE A 235 6.56 -4.63 -17.67
C ILE A 235 6.33 -6.15 -17.75
N ILE A 236 7.03 -6.85 -18.62
CA ILE A 236 6.92 -8.31 -18.76
C ILE A 236 7.32 -9.01 -17.47
N ARG A 237 8.32 -8.51 -16.76
CA ARG A 237 8.77 -9.06 -15.48
C ARG A 237 7.71 -8.91 -14.38
N PHE A 238 7.10 -7.74 -14.31
CA PHE A 238 5.97 -7.51 -13.41
C PHE A 238 4.80 -8.45 -13.73
N ILE A 239 4.39 -8.53 -15.00
CA ILE A 239 3.30 -9.40 -15.46
C ILE A 239 3.57 -10.86 -15.06
N LYS A 240 4.78 -11.37 -15.30
CA LYS A 240 5.17 -12.73 -14.90
C LYS A 240 5.09 -12.95 -13.39
N ALA A 241 5.60 -12.04 -12.60
CA ALA A 241 5.56 -12.13 -11.14
C ALA A 241 4.12 -12.06 -10.60
N TYR A 242 3.28 -11.22 -11.21
CA TYR A 242 1.89 -11.06 -10.85
C TYR A 242 1.03 -12.29 -11.20
N THR A 243 1.21 -12.88 -12.37
CA THR A 243 0.39 -14.04 -12.80
C THR A 243 0.97 -15.37 -12.32
N GLY A 244 2.26 -15.45 -12.05
CA GLY A 244 2.98 -16.71 -11.79
C GLY A 244 3.22 -17.54 -13.06
N GLU A 245 2.97 -16.99 -14.24
CA GLU A 245 3.00 -17.69 -15.52
C GLU A 245 4.23 -17.33 -16.37
N THR A 246 4.42 -18.03 -17.49
CA THR A 246 5.41 -17.64 -18.51
C THR A 246 5.00 -16.32 -19.17
N ALA A 247 5.96 -15.57 -19.74
CA ALA A 247 5.67 -14.28 -20.36
C ALA A 247 4.60 -14.36 -21.47
N HIS A 248 4.63 -15.43 -22.27
CA HIS A 248 3.69 -15.63 -23.36
C HIS A 248 2.29 -15.90 -22.86
N SER A 249 2.13 -16.87 -21.95
CA SER A 249 0.85 -17.20 -21.31
C SER A 249 0.29 -16.00 -20.55
N ALA A 250 1.08 -15.38 -19.67
CA ALA A 250 0.69 -14.25 -18.83
C ALA A 250 0.12 -13.06 -19.62
N VAL A 251 0.65 -12.80 -20.81
CA VAL A 251 0.17 -11.70 -21.67
C VAL A 251 -1.08 -12.12 -22.45
N LEU A 252 -1.09 -13.30 -23.06
CA LEU A 252 -2.18 -13.71 -23.95
C LEU A 252 -3.44 -14.14 -23.17
N SER A 253 -3.28 -14.96 -22.13
CA SER A 253 -4.42 -15.47 -21.34
C SER A 253 -5.14 -14.36 -20.56
N HIS A 254 -4.43 -13.28 -20.21
CA HIS A 254 -4.98 -12.17 -19.44
C HIS A 254 -5.07 -10.86 -20.24
N ARG A 255 -5.17 -10.95 -21.58
CA ARG A 255 -5.18 -9.80 -22.48
C ARG A 255 -6.23 -8.75 -22.11
N ASP A 256 -7.45 -9.17 -21.83
CA ASP A 256 -8.54 -8.28 -21.49
C ASP A 256 -8.32 -7.55 -20.15
N PHE A 257 -7.75 -8.24 -19.18
CA PHE A 257 -7.35 -7.64 -17.89
C PHE A 257 -6.32 -6.51 -18.12
N TRP A 258 -5.25 -6.78 -18.86
CA TRP A 258 -4.21 -5.79 -19.11
C TRP A 258 -4.72 -4.60 -19.94
N ARG A 259 -5.64 -4.85 -20.87
CA ARG A 259 -6.33 -3.79 -21.62
C ARG A 259 -7.13 -2.87 -20.67
N LYS A 260 -7.89 -3.44 -19.74
CA LYS A 260 -8.65 -2.68 -18.72
C LYS A 260 -7.71 -1.85 -17.81
N VAL A 261 -6.56 -2.40 -17.44
CA VAL A 261 -5.52 -1.67 -16.68
C VAL A 261 -5.08 -0.43 -17.43
N LEU A 262 -4.67 -0.56 -18.70
CA LEU A 262 -4.23 0.59 -19.51
C LEU A 262 -5.34 1.61 -19.74
N GLN A 263 -6.56 1.16 -20.07
CA GLN A 263 -7.72 2.04 -20.23
C GLN A 263 -8.02 2.83 -18.95
N ARG A 264 -7.82 2.21 -17.79
CA ARG A 264 -8.00 2.89 -16.51
C ARG A 264 -6.92 3.95 -16.30
N ILE A 265 -5.65 3.66 -16.60
CA ILE A 265 -4.55 4.63 -16.53
C ILE A 265 -4.87 5.85 -17.39
N MET A 266 -5.22 5.63 -18.66
CA MET A 266 -5.54 6.71 -19.60
C MET A 266 -6.71 7.58 -19.13
N ARG A 267 -7.77 6.96 -18.59
CA ARG A 267 -8.92 7.71 -18.04
C ARG A 267 -8.54 8.51 -16.80
N THR A 268 -7.72 7.95 -15.92
CA THR A 268 -7.24 8.64 -14.71
C THR A 268 -6.42 9.84 -15.10
N TYR A 269 -5.43 9.67 -15.98
CA TYR A 269 -4.58 10.76 -16.45
C TYR A 269 -5.40 11.89 -17.12
N LYS A 270 -6.32 11.53 -18.04
CA LYS A 270 -7.18 12.50 -18.69
C LYS A 270 -8.06 13.29 -17.70
N LYS A 271 -8.53 12.62 -16.64
CA LYS A 271 -9.30 13.29 -15.58
C LYS A 271 -8.45 14.27 -14.79
N ASP A 272 -7.19 13.93 -14.50
CA ASP A 272 -6.33 14.71 -13.62
C ASP A 272 -5.62 15.85 -14.39
N HIS A 273 -5.31 15.66 -15.68
CA HIS A 273 -4.55 16.61 -16.50
C HIS A 273 -5.36 17.25 -17.65
N GLY A 274 -6.59 16.80 -17.92
CA GLY A 274 -7.42 17.32 -19.01
C GLY A 274 -7.09 16.79 -20.41
N GLU A 275 -5.96 16.08 -20.57
CA GLU A 275 -5.46 15.57 -21.85
C GLU A 275 -5.12 14.07 -21.79
N SER A 276 -4.88 13.45 -22.93
CA SER A 276 -4.45 12.05 -22.99
C SER A 276 -2.96 11.92 -22.73
N PRO A 277 -2.50 10.90 -21.97
CA PRO A 277 -1.07 10.72 -21.67
C PRO A 277 -0.29 10.32 -22.91
N VAL A 278 0.98 10.75 -22.97
CA VAL A 278 1.97 10.16 -23.85
C VAL A 278 2.56 8.92 -23.19
N LEU A 279 2.08 7.75 -23.61
CA LEU A 279 2.59 6.48 -23.06
C LEU A 279 3.98 6.16 -23.62
N PRO A 280 4.85 5.47 -22.84
CA PRO A 280 6.10 4.93 -23.36
C PRO A 280 5.87 4.01 -24.56
N ARG A 281 6.77 4.06 -25.56
CA ARG A 281 6.68 3.25 -26.81
C ARG A 281 6.46 1.75 -26.55
N CYS A 282 7.00 1.23 -25.44
CA CYS A 282 6.81 -0.17 -25.06
C CYS A 282 5.34 -0.49 -24.70
N LEU A 283 4.61 0.43 -24.10
CA LEU A 283 3.17 0.30 -23.79
C LEU A 283 2.30 0.57 -25.03
N ILE A 284 2.66 1.56 -25.85
CA ILE A 284 1.93 1.87 -27.09
C ILE A 284 1.92 0.65 -28.02
N ARG A 285 3.10 0.08 -28.33
CA ARG A 285 3.21 -1.11 -29.18
C ARG A 285 2.46 -2.33 -28.63
N TRP A 286 2.38 -2.42 -27.31
CA TRP A 286 1.63 -3.49 -26.68
C TRP A 286 0.12 -3.24 -26.80
N TYR A 287 -0.32 -2.01 -26.59
CA TYR A 287 -1.71 -1.58 -26.73
C TYR A 287 -2.21 -1.75 -28.18
N GLU A 288 -1.46 -1.28 -29.18
CA GLU A 288 -1.80 -1.37 -30.61
C GLU A 288 -1.83 -2.80 -31.16
N LYS A 289 -0.93 -3.68 -30.68
CA LYS A 289 -0.91 -5.08 -31.15
C LYS A 289 -1.99 -5.97 -30.50
N ASN A 290 -2.62 -5.50 -29.44
CA ASN A 290 -3.52 -6.28 -28.63
C ASN A 290 -4.92 -5.65 -28.51
N LEU A 291 -5.20 -4.56 -29.21
CA LEU A 291 -6.52 -4.03 -29.53
C LEU A 291 -7.05 -4.62 -30.83
#